data_ca276c02ab9ee2109b0d13e0656f5500
#
_entry.id   ca276c02ab9ee2109b0d13e0656f5500
#
_cell.length_a   1.000
_cell.length_b   1.000
_cell.length_c   1.000
_cell.angle_alpha   90.00
_cell.angle_beta   90.00
_cell.angle_gamma   90.00
#
_symmetry.space_group_name_H-M   'P 1'
#
loop_
_entity.id
_entity.type
_entity.pdbx_description
1 polymer ?
#
loop_
_entity_poly.entity_id
_entity_poly.type
_entity_poly.pdbx_seq_one_letter_code
_entity_poly.pdbx_strand_id
1 'polypeptide(L)'
;MPRTTAWEARANRAERIVREVRAALPEPVREAAAAVAVRLDRRVPRHWLADGVEPDSLGLFSGPSMRDADASQSDEAPLVSLFLENIFDWCGGDEDAFDEEVERTFLHELGHFLGLEEDDMAPRDLD
;
A
#
# COMPACT_ATOMS: atom_id res chain seq x y z
N MET A 1 -22.76 8.59 -21.58
CA MET A 1 -21.73 7.89 -20.79
C MET A 1 -20.80 8.91 -20.14
N PRO A 2 -20.70 8.92 -18.82
CA PRO A 2 -19.74 9.79 -18.17
C PRO A 2 -18.32 9.34 -18.50
N ARG A 3 -17.44 10.31 -18.67
CA ARG A 3 -16.03 10.02 -18.90
C ARG A 3 -15.36 9.66 -17.58
N THR A 4 -14.44 8.70 -17.63
CA THR A 4 -13.59 8.38 -16.49
C THR A 4 -12.67 9.57 -16.23
N THR A 5 -12.63 10.05 -14.99
CA THR A 5 -11.73 11.14 -14.60
C THR A 5 -10.29 10.63 -14.56
N ALA A 6 -9.33 11.55 -14.56
CA ALA A 6 -7.92 11.19 -14.41
C ALA A 6 -7.67 10.45 -13.10
N TRP A 7 -8.33 10.88 -12.02
CA TRP A 7 -8.22 10.20 -10.73
C TRP A 7 -8.78 8.78 -10.80
N GLU A 8 -9.97 8.61 -11.37
CA GLU A 8 -10.58 7.29 -11.49
C GLU A 8 -9.72 6.35 -12.32
N ALA A 9 -9.14 6.83 -13.42
CA ALA A 9 -8.26 6.04 -14.26
C ALA A 9 -7.03 5.60 -13.49
N ARG A 10 -6.45 6.50 -12.70
CA ARG A 10 -5.27 6.19 -11.87
C ARG A 10 -5.59 5.19 -10.77
N ALA A 11 -6.74 5.40 -10.12
CA ALA A 11 -7.19 4.48 -9.06
C ALA A 11 -7.48 3.09 -9.63
N ASN A 12 -8.14 3.01 -10.77
CA ASN A 12 -8.44 1.73 -11.42
C ASN A 12 -7.15 0.99 -11.82
N ARG A 13 -6.17 1.73 -12.31
CA ARG A 13 -4.86 1.18 -12.67
C ARG A 13 -4.15 0.61 -11.44
N ALA A 14 -4.13 1.37 -10.34
CA ALA A 14 -3.51 0.92 -9.10
C ALA A 14 -4.22 -0.30 -8.50
N GLU A 15 -5.54 -0.31 -8.53
CA GLU A 15 -6.35 -1.45 -8.08
C GLU A 15 -5.98 -2.73 -8.83
N ARG A 16 -5.85 -2.62 -10.15
CA ARG A 16 -5.46 -3.77 -10.97
C ARG A 16 -4.07 -4.26 -10.59
N ILE A 17 -3.11 -3.35 -10.40
CA ILE A 17 -1.74 -3.70 -10.02
C ILE A 17 -1.74 -4.43 -8.68
N VAL A 18 -2.43 -3.90 -7.67
CA VAL A 18 -2.53 -4.53 -6.36
C VAL A 18 -3.12 -5.92 -6.47
N ARG A 19 -4.19 -6.09 -7.24
CA ARG A 19 -4.83 -7.38 -7.43
C ARG A 19 -3.88 -8.39 -8.08
N GLU A 20 -3.13 -7.97 -9.10
CA GLU A 20 -2.17 -8.83 -9.78
C GLU A 20 -1.02 -9.22 -8.85
N VAL A 21 -0.52 -8.27 -8.08
CA VAL A 21 0.56 -8.53 -7.12
C VAL A 21 0.10 -9.51 -6.04
N ARG A 22 -1.10 -9.32 -5.49
CA ARG A 22 -1.66 -10.25 -4.51
C ARG A 22 -1.76 -11.66 -5.05
N ALA A 23 -2.26 -11.79 -6.27
CA ALA A 23 -2.45 -13.10 -6.91
C ALA A 23 -1.13 -13.83 -7.16
N ALA A 24 -0.05 -13.09 -7.32
CA ALA A 24 1.29 -13.64 -7.57
C ALA A 24 2.06 -13.99 -6.32
N LEU A 25 1.55 -13.66 -5.12
CA LEU A 25 2.24 -13.96 -3.87
C LEU A 25 2.28 -15.48 -3.62
N PRO A 26 3.37 -15.98 -2.99
CA PRO A 26 3.40 -17.38 -2.55
C PRO A 26 2.22 -17.71 -1.65
N GLU A 27 1.72 -18.93 -1.72
CA GLU A 27 0.47 -19.31 -1.08
C GLU A 27 0.37 -18.93 0.40
N PRO A 28 1.35 -19.23 1.28
CA PRO A 28 1.21 -18.86 2.69
C PRO A 28 1.12 -17.36 2.91
N VAL A 29 1.87 -16.58 2.12
CA VAL A 29 1.86 -15.11 2.20
C VAL A 29 0.55 -14.57 1.66
N ARG A 30 0.07 -15.16 0.56
CA ARG A 30 -1.19 -14.75 -0.07
C ARG A 30 -2.37 -14.92 0.89
N GLU A 31 -2.44 -16.03 1.60
CA GLU A 31 -3.48 -16.27 2.59
C GLU A 31 -3.42 -15.25 3.73
N ALA A 32 -2.23 -14.99 4.25
CA ALA A 32 -2.05 -14.00 5.31
C ALA A 32 -2.44 -12.60 4.82
N ALA A 33 -2.02 -12.25 3.61
CA ALA A 33 -2.28 -10.93 3.03
C ALA A 33 -3.77 -10.70 2.72
N ALA A 34 -4.56 -11.76 2.61
CA ALA A 34 -5.99 -11.64 2.33
C ALA A 34 -6.73 -10.87 3.44
N ALA A 35 -6.17 -10.83 4.65
CA ALA A 35 -6.76 -10.09 5.76
C ALA A 35 -6.55 -8.57 5.65
N VAL A 36 -5.65 -8.14 4.78
CA VAL A 36 -5.26 -6.73 4.67
C VAL A 36 -6.13 -6.02 3.64
N ALA A 37 -6.82 -4.96 4.07
CA ALA A 37 -7.56 -4.10 3.15
C ALA A 37 -6.59 -3.10 2.51
N VAL A 38 -6.95 -2.60 1.33
CA VAL A 38 -6.17 -1.58 0.64
C VAL A 38 -7.07 -0.38 0.39
N ARG A 39 -6.57 0.80 0.74
CA ARG A 39 -7.26 2.05 0.50
C ARG A 39 -6.42 2.91 -0.44
N LEU A 40 -7.06 3.50 -1.43
CA LEU A 40 -6.42 4.38 -2.40
C LEU A 40 -6.86 5.82 -2.13
N ASP A 41 -5.93 6.68 -1.78
CA ASP A 41 -6.17 8.10 -1.55
C ASP A 41 -5.33 8.91 -2.54
N ARG A 42 -5.73 10.15 -2.79
CA ARG A 42 -4.94 11.04 -3.64
C ARG A 42 -3.68 11.48 -2.94
N ARG A 43 -3.83 11.99 -1.73
CA ARG A 43 -2.73 12.50 -0.88
C ARG A 43 -2.93 11.98 0.54
N VAL A 44 -1.99 12.26 1.41
CA VAL A 44 -2.10 11.85 2.83
C VAL A 44 -3.26 12.60 3.47
N PRO A 45 -4.26 11.88 4.03
CA PRO A 45 -5.39 12.51 4.72
C PRO A 45 -4.97 13.31 5.95
N ARG A 46 -5.79 14.29 6.31
CA ARG A 46 -5.50 15.18 7.44
C ARG A 46 -5.23 14.45 8.74
N HIS A 47 -6.00 13.40 9.03
CA HIS A 47 -5.84 12.69 10.30
C HIS A 47 -4.47 12.02 10.40
N TRP A 48 -3.92 11.54 9.28
CA TRP A 48 -2.58 10.98 9.29
C TRP A 48 -1.50 12.07 9.39
N LEU A 49 -1.73 13.23 8.75
CA LEU A 49 -0.81 14.35 8.89
C LEU A 49 -0.75 14.80 10.36
N ALA A 50 -1.88 14.82 11.05
CA ALA A 50 -1.94 15.17 12.47
C ALA A 50 -1.16 14.17 13.33
N ASP A 51 -1.08 12.91 12.89
CA ASP A 51 -0.34 11.86 13.59
C ASP A 51 1.14 11.83 13.21
N GLY A 52 1.60 12.74 12.36
CA GLY A 52 3.01 12.86 12.01
C GLY A 52 3.43 12.19 10.73
N VAL A 53 2.49 11.67 9.94
CA VAL A 53 2.82 11.10 8.62
C VAL A 53 3.22 12.24 7.68
N GLU A 54 4.32 12.05 6.95
CA GLU A 54 4.82 13.08 6.04
C GLU A 54 3.86 13.29 4.86
N PRO A 55 3.66 14.55 4.42
CA PRO A 55 2.74 14.84 3.32
C PRO A 55 3.10 14.19 1.99
N ASP A 56 4.38 13.86 1.79
CA ASP A 56 4.87 13.24 0.56
C ASP A 56 5.02 11.73 0.66
N SER A 57 4.52 11.12 1.73
CA SER A 57 4.56 9.66 1.89
C SER A 57 3.88 8.98 0.72
N LEU A 58 4.43 7.84 0.30
CA LEU A 58 3.88 7.07 -0.81
C LEU A 58 2.84 6.07 -0.35
N GLY A 59 2.97 5.54 0.86
CA GLY A 59 2.03 4.59 1.43
C GLY A 59 2.17 4.50 2.93
N LEU A 60 1.27 3.76 3.56
CA LEU A 60 1.23 3.61 5.01
C LEU A 60 0.53 2.30 5.37
N PHE A 61 1.13 1.55 6.29
CA PHE A 61 0.45 0.43 6.93
C PHE A 61 -0.11 0.90 8.27
N SER A 62 -1.35 0.56 8.57
CA SER A 62 -1.99 0.87 9.85
C SER A 62 -2.76 -0.35 10.36
N GLY A 63 -2.96 -0.40 11.68
CA GLY A 63 -3.61 -1.52 12.34
C GLY A 63 -2.61 -2.55 12.83
N PRO A 64 -3.10 -3.69 13.35
CA PRO A 64 -2.22 -4.70 13.94
C PRO A 64 -1.46 -5.48 12.86
N SER A 65 -0.20 -5.81 13.15
CA SER A 65 0.61 -6.69 12.32
C SER A 65 0.46 -8.13 12.79
N MET A 66 0.98 -9.07 12.03
CA MET A 66 0.96 -10.49 12.41
C MET A 66 1.78 -10.78 13.67
N ARG A 67 2.70 -9.89 14.03
CA ARG A 67 3.53 -10.05 15.24
C ARG A 67 2.85 -9.54 16.51
N ASP A 68 1.75 -8.80 16.38
CA ASP A 68 1.07 -8.24 17.54
C ASP A 68 0.33 -9.33 18.32
N ALA A 69 0.69 -9.50 19.58
CA ALA A 69 0.10 -10.52 20.44
C ALA A 69 -1.41 -10.31 20.63
N ASP A 70 -1.84 -9.05 20.63
CA ASP A 70 -3.23 -8.67 20.87
C ASP A 70 -4.00 -8.37 19.57
N ALA A 71 -3.46 -8.77 18.42
CA ALA A 71 -4.08 -8.48 17.12
C ALA A 71 -5.53 -8.94 17.04
N SER A 72 -5.84 -10.10 17.60
CA SER A 72 -7.19 -10.65 17.57
C SER A 72 -8.17 -9.88 18.46
N GLN A 73 -7.67 -9.03 19.35
CA GLN A 73 -8.47 -8.21 20.25
C GLN A 73 -8.58 -6.76 19.79
N SER A 74 -7.88 -6.42 18.71
CA SER A 74 -7.92 -5.06 18.17
C SER A 74 -9.21 -4.85 17.39
N ASP A 75 -9.82 -3.67 17.57
CA ASP A 75 -10.96 -3.24 16.78
C ASP A 75 -10.53 -2.74 15.40
N GLU A 76 -9.23 -2.50 15.22
CA GLU A 76 -8.70 -2.04 13.94
C GLU A 76 -8.38 -3.22 13.03
N ALA A 77 -8.77 -3.11 11.77
CA ALA A 77 -8.34 -4.06 10.74
C ALA A 77 -7.02 -3.62 10.13
N PRO A 78 -6.17 -4.55 9.71
CA PRO A 78 -4.93 -4.17 9.01
C PRO A 78 -5.26 -3.52 7.67
N LEU A 79 -4.62 -2.39 7.40
CA LEU A 79 -4.92 -1.57 6.24
C LEU A 79 -3.62 -1.03 5.63
N VAL A 80 -3.48 -1.18 4.31
CA VAL A 80 -2.45 -0.50 3.55
C VAL A 80 -3.10 0.65 2.79
N SER A 81 -2.60 1.86 3.00
CA SER A 81 -3.03 3.05 2.25
C SER A 81 -1.96 3.38 1.22
N LEU A 82 -2.38 3.67 0.00
CA LEU A 82 -1.49 4.12 -1.07
C LEU A 82 -1.91 5.52 -1.48
N PHE A 83 -0.95 6.44 -1.54
CA PHE A 83 -1.20 7.86 -1.85
C PHE A 83 -0.78 8.11 -3.30
N LEU A 84 -1.72 7.89 -4.22
CA LEU A 84 -1.42 7.73 -5.64
C LEU A 84 -0.87 8.98 -6.33
N GLU A 85 -1.33 10.17 -5.91
CA GLU A 85 -0.78 11.41 -6.48
C GLU A 85 0.66 11.63 -6.02
N ASN A 86 0.97 11.25 -4.78
CA ASN A 86 2.34 11.31 -4.27
C ASN A 86 3.24 10.34 -5.05
N ILE A 87 2.73 9.14 -5.32
CA ILE A 87 3.48 8.15 -6.11
C ILE A 87 3.72 8.67 -7.52
N PHE A 88 2.70 9.26 -8.16
CA PHE A 88 2.81 9.79 -9.50
C PHE A 88 3.84 10.92 -9.57
N ASP A 89 3.82 11.83 -8.59
CA ASP A 89 4.79 12.92 -8.50
C ASP A 89 6.21 12.39 -8.29
N TRP A 90 6.36 11.40 -7.42
CA TRP A 90 7.64 10.74 -7.15
C TRP A 90 8.23 10.16 -8.43
N CYS A 91 7.37 9.63 -9.30
CA CYS A 91 7.77 9.02 -10.56
C CYS A 91 7.94 10.03 -11.70
N GLY A 92 7.82 11.34 -11.41
CA GLY A 92 7.94 12.38 -12.43
C GLY A 92 6.90 12.32 -13.52
N GLY A 93 5.73 11.72 -13.22
CA GLY A 93 4.64 11.60 -14.16
C GLY A 93 4.79 10.47 -15.17
N ASP A 94 5.78 9.59 -15.00
CA ASP A 94 5.99 8.44 -15.88
C ASP A 94 5.08 7.28 -15.46
N GLU A 95 4.22 6.82 -16.37
CA GLU A 95 3.24 5.79 -16.04
C GLU A 95 3.84 4.42 -15.79
N ASP A 96 4.90 4.05 -16.50
CA ASP A 96 5.55 2.77 -16.27
C ASP A 96 6.25 2.76 -14.90
N ALA A 97 6.90 3.87 -14.56
CA ALA A 97 7.50 4.03 -13.24
C ALA A 97 6.43 4.04 -12.14
N PHE A 98 5.28 4.63 -12.42
CA PHE A 98 4.14 4.61 -11.50
C PHE A 98 3.70 3.18 -11.19
N ASP A 99 3.55 2.34 -12.21
CA ASP A 99 3.15 0.95 -12.02
C ASP A 99 4.13 0.19 -11.12
N GLU A 100 5.43 0.36 -11.39
CA GLU A 100 6.48 -0.28 -10.59
C GLU A 100 6.47 0.21 -9.15
N GLU A 101 6.23 1.51 -8.95
CA GLU A 101 6.24 2.08 -7.61
C GLU A 101 4.99 1.70 -6.82
N VAL A 102 3.83 1.57 -7.46
CA VAL A 102 2.62 1.06 -6.79
C VAL A 102 2.91 -0.35 -6.26
N GLU A 103 3.47 -1.21 -7.08
CA GLU A 103 3.83 -2.57 -6.67
C GLU A 103 4.83 -2.54 -5.51
N ARG A 104 5.91 -1.77 -5.64
CA ARG A 104 6.95 -1.66 -4.61
C ARG A 104 6.39 -1.14 -3.29
N THR A 105 5.61 -0.06 -3.34
CA THR A 105 5.04 0.54 -2.14
C THR A 105 4.06 -0.41 -1.47
N PHE A 106 3.21 -1.06 -2.25
CA PHE A 106 2.28 -2.04 -1.70
C PHE A 106 3.03 -3.18 -0.99
N LEU A 107 4.04 -3.74 -1.64
CA LEU A 107 4.82 -4.84 -1.05
C LEU A 107 5.59 -4.38 0.20
N HIS A 108 6.10 -3.15 0.20
CA HIS A 108 6.79 -2.60 1.36
C HIS A 108 5.84 -2.51 2.57
N GLU A 109 4.65 -1.94 2.36
CA GLU A 109 3.69 -1.79 3.46
C GLU A 109 3.12 -3.15 3.88
N LEU A 110 2.91 -4.06 2.93
CA LEU A 110 2.51 -5.42 3.25
C LEU A 110 3.59 -6.12 4.10
N GLY A 111 4.86 -5.82 3.85
CA GLY A 111 5.96 -6.32 4.66
C GLY A 111 5.83 -5.93 6.12
N HIS A 112 5.37 -4.73 6.41
CA HIS A 112 5.10 -4.30 7.78
C HIS A 112 4.01 -5.15 8.43
N PHE A 113 2.95 -5.46 7.70
CA PHE A 113 1.91 -6.36 8.20
C PHE A 113 2.47 -7.73 8.53
N LEU A 114 3.37 -8.26 7.69
CA LEU A 114 3.99 -9.56 7.90
C LEU A 114 5.02 -9.54 9.03
N GLY A 115 5.29 -8.36 9.60
CA GLY A 115 6.23 -8.22 10.70
C GLY A 115 7.69 -8.19 10.28
N LEU A 116 7.97 -7.90 9.01
CA LEU A 116 9.34 -7.77 8.53
C LEU A 116 9.93 -6.43 8.92
N GLU A 117 11.21 -6.43 9.29
CA GLU A 117 11.94 -5.21 9.55
C GLU A 117 12.47 -4.63 8.23
N GLU A 118 12.83 -3.35 8.23
CA GLU A 118 13.37 -2.70 7.04
C GLU A 118 14.57 -3.45 6.47
N ASP A 119 15.44 -3.96 7.33
CA ASP A 119 16.61 -4.73 6.91
C ASP A 119 16.23 -6.03 6.21
N ASP A 120 15.10 -6.62 6.62
CA ASP A 120 14.59 -7.85 6.00
C ASP A 120 13.99 -7.57 4.63
N MET A 121 13.40 -6.39 4.45
CA MET A 121 12.71 -6.03 3.21
C MET A 121 13.65 -5.54 2.12
N ALA A 122 14.64 -4.75 2.48
CA ALA A 122 15.56 -4.16 1.51
C ALA A 122 16.28 -5.19 0.63
N PRO A 123 16.84 -6.29 1.18
CA PRO A 123 17.50 -7.30 0.35
C PRO A 123 16.56 -8.08 -0.57
N ARG A 124 15.26 -7.96 -0.36
CA ARG A 124 14.24 -8.64 -1.16
C ARG A 124 13.56 -7.73 -2.16
N ASP A 125 14.05 -6.51 -2.31
CA ASP A 125 13.47 -5.49 -3.18
C ASP A 125 12.00 -5.20 -2.86
N LEU A 126 11.65 -5.22 -1.57
CA LEU A 126 10.30 -4.92 -1.11
C LEU A 126 10.11 -3.47 -0.71
N ASP A 127 11.17 -2.70 -0.74
CA ASP A 127 11.14 -1.29 -0.38
C ASP A 127 11.01 -0.36 -1.59
#